data_dab989fa3cd573144c872fd6a9859f58
#
_entry.id   dab989fa3cd573144c872fd6a9859f58
#
_cell.length_a   1.000
_cell.length_b   1.000
_cell.length_c   1.000
_cell.angle_alpha   90.00
_cell.angle_beta   90.00
_cell.angle_gamma   90.00
#
_symmetry.space_group_name_H-M   'P 1'
#
loop_
_entity.id
_entity.type
_entity.pdbx_description
1 polymer ?
#
loop_
_entity_poly.entity_id
_entity_poly.type
_entity_poly.pdbx_seq_one_letter_code
_entity_poly.pdbx_strand_id
1 'polypeptide(L)'
;MSVPVQRRVEPGEWHEAVRSARAEGYAFFDWLSAVDESDAQEGDAPGGDGQGADATEGGETQGEPLVPGLEVLCHLLRVGAPGPGGLRRLVLRTRVPEGTPLRSVTDLFAGAAWHERETHEMLGLALDGFDDGTGLGLRPLLLPEGFEGTPLRKDFVLAARASKPWPGAKEPGEGSGEAPPRGRRPRKRLLPPGVPDPSWGPRPD
;
A
#
# COMPACT_ATOMS: atom_id res chain seq x y z
N MET A 1 -21.92 -6.65 9.66
CA MET A 1 -20.48 -6.68 10.04
C MET A 1 -20.22 -5.48 10.91
N SER A 2 -19.50 -5.61 12.04
CA SER A 2 -19.22 -4.45 12.88
C SER A 2 -18.12 -3.60 12.25
N VAL A 3 -18.31 -2.27 12.23
CA VAL A 3 -17.29 -1.31 11.77
C VAL A 3 -16.08 -1.40 12.69
N PRO A 4 -14.85 -1.37 12.19
CA PRO A 4 -13.65 -1.39 13.03
C PRO A 4 -13.57 -0.12 13.87
N VAL A 5 -13.18 -0.27 15.13
CA VAL A 5 -12.80 0.89 15.96
C VAL A 5 -11.47 1.42 15.42
N GLN A 6 -11.36 2.73 15.23
CA GLN A 6 -10.11 3.35 14.80
C GLN A 6 -9.50 4.14 15.96
N ARG A 7 -8.19 4.02 16.14
CA ARG A 7 -7.41 4.82 17.09
C ARG A 7 -6.20 5.39 16.37
N ARG A 8 -6.03 6.70 16.43
CA ARG A 8 -4.82 7.39 15.98
C ARG A 8 -3.89 7.57 17.16
N VAL A 9 -2.60 7.34 16.94
CA VAL A 9 -1.56 7.46 17.97
C VAL A 9 -0.32 8.13 17.35
N GLU A 10 0.47 8.77 18.19
CA GLU A 10 1.75 9.34 17.78
C GLU A 10 2.78 8.23 17.48
N PRO A 11 3.74 8.45 16.55
CA PRO A 11 4.77 7.47 16.22
C PRO A 11 5.55 6.96 17.44
N GLY A 12 5.84 7.86 18.40
CA GLY A 12 6.54 7.50 19.63
C GLY A 12 5.73 6.61 20.56
N GLU A 13 4.41 6.61 20.45
CA GLU A 13 3.50 5.81 21.27
C GLU A 13 3.03 4.53 20.57
N TRP A 14 3.42 4.35 19.30
CA TRP A 14 2.96 3.26 18.43
C TRP A 14 3.07 1.88 19.07
N HIS A 15 4.27 1.51 19.50
CA HIS A 15 4.54 0.19 20.06
C HIS A 15 3.75 -0.06 21.34
N GLU A 16 3.66 0.96 22.22
CA GLU A 16 2.88 0.87 23.45
C GLU A 16 1.39 0.74 23.17
N ALA A 17 0.88 1.46 22.19
CA ALA A 17 -0.53 1.37 21.78
C ALA A 17 -0.88 -0.03 21.26
N VAL A 18 0.00 -0.64 20.44
CA VAL A 18 -0.18 -2.03 19.97
C VAL A 18 -0.12 -3.01 21.12
N ARG A 19 0.82 -2.84 22.07
CA ARG A 19 0.92 -3.67 23.27
C ARG A 19 -0.32 -3.57 24.15
N SER A 20 -0.81 -2.36 24.38
CA SER A 20 -2.03 -2.11 25.15
C SER A 20 -3.26 -2.73 24.49
N ALA A 21 -3.40 -2.58 23.17
CA ALA A 21 -4.47 -3.23 22.42
C ALA A 21 -4.44 -4.76 22.58
N ARG A 22 -3.23 -5.36 22.51
CA ARG A 22 -3.07 -6.80 22.76
C ARG A 22 -3.53 -7.20 24.17
N ALA A 23 -3.19 -6.40 25.18
CA ALA A 23 -3.64 -6.63 26.57
C ALA A 23 -5.14 -6.44 26.72
N GLU A 24 -5.80 -5.57 25.96
CA GLU A 24 -7.26 -5.42 25.89
C GLU A 24 -7.96 -6.62 25.20
N GLY A 25 -7.19 -7.59 24.72
CA GLY A 25 -7.69 -8.82 24.10
C GLY A 25 -7.71 -8.80 22.56
N TYR A 26 -7.18 -7.79 21.89
CA TYR A 26 -6.95 -7.80 20.44
C TYR A 26 -5.67 -8.62 20.16
N ALA A 27 -5.74 -9.91 20.43
CA ALA A 27 -4.59 -10.81 20.40
C ALA A 27 -4.33 -11.46 19.03
N PHE A 28 -5.21 -11.25 18.07
CA PHE A 28 -5.02 -11.74 16.71
C PHE A 28 -4.53 -10.60 15.82
N PHE A 29 -3.31 -10.74 15.33
CA PHE A 29 -2.74 -9.85 14.32
C PHE A 29 -3.27 -10.27 12.95
N ASP A 30 -3.90 -9.35 12.25
CA ASP A 30 -4.46 -9.59 10.92
C ASP A 30 -3.51 -9.08 9.84
N TRP A 31 -3.21 -7.77 9.84
CA TRP A 31 -2.27 -7.18 8.90
C TRP A 31 -1.69 -5.85 9.41
N LEU A 32 -0.56 -5.46 8.80
CA LEU A 32 0.03 -4.13 8.88
C LEU A 32 0.37 -3.69 7.46
N SER A 33 0.12 -2.44 7.15
CA SER A 33 0.52 -1.82 5.87
C SER A 33 0.64 -0.32 6.04
N ALA A 34 1.01 0.39 4.97
CA ALA A 34 1.05 1.84 4.99
C ALA A 34 0.48 2.44 3.70
N VAL A 35 0.13 3.72 3.79
CA VAL A 35 -0.29 4.55 2.66
C VAL A 35 0.70 5.69 2.51
N ASP A 36 1.11 5.97 1.28
CA ASP A 36 1.95 7.12 0.99
C ASP A 36 1.10 8.40 0.98
N GLU A 37 1.40 9.28 1.90
CA GLU A 37 0.76 10.58 2.08
C GLU A 37 1.80 11.71 2.02
N SER A 38 2.82 11.52 1.17
CA SER A 38 3.90 12.49 0.98
C SER A 38 3.45 13.80 0.35
N ASP A 39 2.32 13.79 -0.36
CA ASP A 39 1.69 14.94 -1.00
C ASP A 39 0.57 15.58 -0.16
N ALA A 40 0.36 15.11 1.07
CA ALA A 40 -0.62 15.71 1.97
C ALA A 40 -0.25 17.17 2.25
N GLN A 41 -1.15 18.09 1.89
CA GLN A 41 -0.99 19.51 2.17
C GLN A 41 -1.61 19.86 3.52
N GLU A 42 -1.04 20.86 4.20
CA GLU A 42 -1.66 21.45 5.39
C GLU A 42 -3.07 21.95 5.02
N GLY A 43 -4.08 21.22 5.47
CA GLY A 43 -5.48 21.55 5.20
C GLY A 43 -6.31 20.43 4.55
N ASP A 44 -5.70 19.38 4.08
CA ASP A 44 -6.44 18.19 3.63
C ASP A 44 -6.98 17.44 4.84
N ALA A 45 -8.28 17.54 5.06
CA ALA A 45 -8.98 16.67 6.00
C ALA A 45 -8.82 15.21 5.50
N PRO A 46 -8.68 14.21 6.39
CA PRO A 46 -8.58 12.82 5.98
C PRO A 46 -9.79 12.47 5.13
N GLY A 47 -9.55 12.29 3.82
CA GLY A 47 -10.56 12.02 2.82
C GLY A 47 -11.29 10.72 3.15
N GLY A 48 -12.53 10.85 3.56
CA GLY A 48 -13.48 9.77 3.60
C GLY A 48 -14.11 9.62 2.22
N ASP A 49 -13.56 8.81 1.35
CA ASP A 49 -14.26 8.35 0.16
C ASP A 49 -15.31 7.33 0.55
N GLY A 50 -16.49 7.81 0.84
CA GLY A 50 -17.63 6.96 1.16
C GLY A 50 -18.91 7.77 1.19
N GLN A 51 -19.58 7.92 0.05
CA GLN A 51 -20.97 8.34 -0.01
C GLN A 51 -21.84 7.37 0.79
N GLY A 52 -22.49 7.88 1.83
CA GLY A 52 -23.50 7.12 2.57
C GLY A 52 -23.90 7.85 3.85
N ALA A 53 -24.99 8.61 3.75
CA ALA A 53 -25.65 9.38 4.79
C ALA A 53 -25.72 8.69 6.17
N ASP A 54 -25.35 9.35 7.21
CA ASP A 54 -26.23 9.82 8.29
C ASP A 54 -25.41 10.63 9.31
N ALA A 55 -25.84 11.85 9.55
CA ALA A 55 -25.22 12.76 10.48
C ALA A 55 -25.61 12.35 11.90
N THR A 56 -24.63 12.00 12.71
CA THR A 56 -24.77 12.05 14.16
C THR A 56 -23.57 12.86 14.71
N GLU A 57 -23.90 13.95 15.32
CA GLU A 57 -23.02 14.94 15.94
C GLU A 57 -22.02 14.29 16.90
N GLY A 58 -20.76 14.67 16.82
CA GLY A 58 -19.78 14.25 17.83
C GLY A 58 -18.34 14.60 17.48
N GLY A 59 -17.88 15.81 17.82
CA GLY A 59 -16.48 16.12 17.99
C GLY A 59 -15.72 16.59 16.74
N GLU A 60 -15.73 17.90 16.51
CA GLU A 60 -14.74 18.61 15.71
C GLU A 60 -13.35 18.39 16.34
N THR A 61 -12.65 17.34 15.88
CA THR A 61 -11.21 17.29 16.11
C THR A 61 -10.61 18.27 15.13
N GLN A 62 -10.19 19.44 15.61
CA GLN A 62 -9.37 20.37 14.85
C GLN A 62 -8.20 19.59 14.27
N GLY A 63 -8.16 19.47 12.94
CA GLY A 63 -7.15 18.70 12.24
C GLY A 63 -5.78 19.31 12.53
N GLU A 64 -4.93 18.58 13.23
CA GLU A 64 -3.50 18.91 13.28
C GLU A 64 -2.97 18.90 11.83
N PRO A 65 -2.03 19.81 11.51
CA PRO A 65 -1.44 19.87 10.18
C PRO A 65 -0.88 18.50 9.81
N LEU A 66 -1.32 17.98 8.67
CA LEU A 66 -0.88 16.68 8.19
C LEU A 66 0.60 16.77 7.79
N VAL A 67 1.47 16.15 8.55
CA VAL A 67 2.90 16.04 8.20
C VAL A 67 3.05 15.08 7.03
N PRO A 68 3.74 15.47 5.93
CA PRO A 68 4.04 14.57 4.84
C PRO A 68 4.79 13.32 5.32
N GLY A 69 4.43 12.15 4.82
CA GLY A 69 5.05 10.90 5.24
C GLY A 69 4.19 9.68 4.94
N LEU A 70 4.40 8.62 5.70
CA LEU A 70 3.63 7.39 5.60
C LEU A 70 2.54 7.34 6.67
N GLU A 71 1.32 7.03 6.32
CA GLU A 71 0.32 6.62 7.29
C GLU A 71 0.36 5.11 7.46
N VAL A 72 0.86 4.65 8.60
CA VAL A 72 0.96 3.23 8.94
C VAL A 72 -0.31 2.79 9.66
N LEU A 73 -0.84 1.64 9.23
CA LEU A 73 -2.05 1.05 9.78
C LEU A 73 -1.75 -0.36 10.26
N CYS A 74 -2.27 -0.71 11.44
CA CYS A 74 -2.23 -2.08 11.96
C CYS A 74 -3.64 -2.52 12.34
N HIS A 75 -4.08 -3.63 11.77
CA HIS A 75 -5.40 -4.20 12.04
C HIS A 75 -5.27 -5.39 12.98
N LEU A 76 -5.96 -5.29 14.10
CA LEU A 76 -5.99 -6.30 15.14
C LEU A 76 -7.43 -6.79 15.38
N LEU A 77 -7.56 -8.07 15.72
CA LEU A 77 -8.84 -8.68 16.02
C LEU A 77 -8.88 -9.19 17.46
N ARG A 78 -10.01 -8.98 18.10
CA ARG A 78 -10.41 -9.69 19.30
C ARG A 78 -11.46 -10.73 18.91
N VAL A 79 -11.07 -12.00 19.01
CA VAL A 79 -11.93 -13.14 18.70
C VAL A 79 -12.53 -13.67 20.01
N GLY A 80 -13.84 -13.56 20.15
CA GLY A 80 -14.60 -14.08 21.28
C GLY A 80 -15.41 -15.31 20.91
N ALA A 81 -16.33 -15.70 21.78
CA ALA A 81 -17.25 -16.80 21.52
C ALA A 81 -18.12 -16.54 20.26
N PRO A 82 -18.54 -17.59 19.52
CA PRO A 82 -19.43 -17.44 18.39
C PRO A 82 -20.73 -16.71 18.77
N GLY A 83 -21.13 -15.72 17.97
CA GLY A 83 -22.37 -14.98 18.19
C GLY A 83 -22.22 -13.48 17.92
N PRO A 84 -23.30 -12.70 18.08
CA PRO A 84 -23.26 -11.26 17.92
C PRO A 84 -22.22 -10.61 18.83
N GLY A 85 -21.26 -9.86 18.25
CA GLY A 85 -20.19 -9.20 19.01
C GLY A 85 -19.00 -10.09 19.37
N GLY A 86 -18.97 -11.36 18.94
CA GLY A 86 -17.83 -12.27 19.16
C GLY A 86 -16.56 -11.87 18.39
N LEU A 87 -16.67 -11.06 17.34
CA LEU A 87 -15.54 -10.49 16.62
C LEU A 87 -15.53 -8.99 16.79
N ARG A 88 -14.44 -8.45 17.33
CA ARG A 88 -14.20 -7.01 17.38
C ARG A 88 -12.93 -6.68 16.59
N ARG A 89 -12.96 -5.56 15.89
CA ARG A 89 -11.90 -5.09 15.00
C ARG A 89 -11.34 -3.76 15.51
N LEU A 90 -10.03 -3.63 15.48
CA LEU A 90 -9.34 -2.41 15.84
C LEU A 90 -8.33 -2.08 14.73
N VAL A 91 -8.36 -0.85 14.23
CA VAL A 91 -7.30 -0.30 13.38
C VAL A 91 -6.57 0.76 14.17
N LEU A 92 -5.31 0.52 14.44
CA LEU A 92 -4.37 1.53 14.94
C LEU A 92 -3.75 2.25 13.75
N ARG A 93 -3.65 3.56 13.83
CA ARG A 93 -3.10 4.41 12.78
C ARG A 93 -2.06 5.36 13.36
N THR A 94 -0.96 5.52 12.67
CA THR A 94 0.06 6.52 13.03
C THR A 94 0.63 7.17 11.77
N ARG A 95 0.94 8.46 11.87
CA ARG A 95 1.60 9.21 10.80
C ARG A 95 3.09 9.27 11.07
N VAL A 96 3.87 8.65 10.20
CA VAL A 96 5.33 8.58 10.32
C VAL A 96 5.94 9.58 9.34
N PRO A 97 6.58 10.66 9.83
CA PRO A 97 7.29 11.60 8.97
C PRO A 97 8.38 10.93 8.14
N GLU A 98 8.68 11.49 6.98
CA GLU A 98 9.71 10.98 6.09
C GLU A 98 11.04 10.79 6.84
N GLY A 99 11.69 9.63 6.63
CA GLY A 99 12.97 9.31 7.25
C GLY A 99 12.94 8.99 8.75
N THR A 100 11.77 9.04 9.39
CA THR A 100 11.62 8.70 10.81
C THR A 100 11.42 7.19 10.96
N PRO A 101 12.21 6.49 11.79
CA PRO A 101 11.97 5.07 12.04
C PRO A 101 10.77 4.86 12.96
N LEU A 102 9.95 3.85 12.64
CA LEU A 102 8.87 3.38 13.49
C LEU A 102 9.34 2.16 14.28
N ARG A 103 8.96 2.07 15.55
CA ARG A 103 9.27 0.89 16.37
C ARG A 103 8.52 -0.34 15.83
N SER A 104 9.28 -1.40 15.53
CA SER A 104 8.74 -2.70 15.11
C SER A 104 7.82 -3.31 16.17
N VAL A 105 6.83 -4.07 15.71
CA VAL A 105 5.91 -4.82 16.59
C VAL A 105 6.10 -6.34 16.48
N THR A 106 7.22 -6.80 15.92
CA THR A 106 7.54 -8.22 15.77
C THR A 106 7.71 -8.94 17.10
N ASP A 107 8.15 -8.24 18.16
CA ASP A 107 8.22 -8.75 19.53
C ASP A 107 6.84 -8.98 20.16
N LEU A 108 5.82 -8.28 19.67
CA LEU A 108 4.43 -8.46 20.10
C LEU A 108 3.71 -9.51 19.25
N PHE A 109 3.95 -9.51 17.94
CA PHE A 109 3.30 -10.37 16.96
C PHE A 109 4.32 -10.87 15.92
N ALA A 110 4.75 -12.10 16.03
CA ALA A 110 5.73 -12.68 15.09
C ALA A 110 5.27 -12.60 13.61
N GLY A 111 3.96 -12.68 13.35
CA GLY A 111 3.40 -12.54 12.01
C GLY A 111 3.59 -11.16 11.40
N ALA A 112 3.83 -10.13 12.20
CA ALA A 112 4.08 -8.78 11.71
C ALA A 112 5.36 -8.69 10.86
N ALA A 113 6.31 -9.60 11.05
CA ALA A 113 7.58 -9.59 10.33
C ALA A 113 7.44 -9.61 8.81
N TRP A 114 6.45 -10.32 8.28
CA TRP A 114 6.18 -10.35 6.84
C TRP A 114 5.63 -9.01 6.34
N HIS A 115 4.68 -8.45 7.06
CA HIS A 115 4.04 -7.17 6.72
C HIS A 115 5.01 -5.99 6.87
N GLU A 116 5.84 -6.00 7.90
CA GLU A 116 6.84 -4.96 8.12
C GLU A 116 7.92 -4.99 7.04
N ARG A 117 8.37 -6.19 6.62
CA ARG A 117 9.31 -6.34 5.49
C ARG A 117 8.69 -5.86 4.19
N GLU A 118 7.43 -6.22 3.90
CA GLU A 118 6.70 -5.74 2.73
C GLU A 118 6.58 -4.21 2.73
N THR A 119 6.15 -3.64 3.85
CA THR A 119 5.97 -2.18 3.98
C THR A 119 7.31 -1.44 3.84
N HIS A 120 8.37 -1.99 4.42
CA HIS A 120 9.72 -1.48 4.25
C HIS A 120 10.16 -1.50 2.77
N GLU A 121 10.01 -2.64 2.11
CA GLU A 121 10.45 -2.85 0.75
C GLU A 121 9.67 -2.00 -0.26
N MET A 122 8.34 -1.92 -0.10
CA MET A 122 7.46 -1.26 -1.06
C MET A 122 7.36 0.26 -0.85
N LEU A 123 7.46 0.74 0.37
CA LEU A 123 7.19 2.13 0.74
C LEU A 123 8.37 2.82 1.44
N GLY A 124 9.42 2.08 1.79
CA GLY A 124 10.60 2.65 2.43
C GLY A 124 10.42 2.96 3.92
N LEU A 125 9.43 2.33 4.61
CA LEU A 125 9.26 2.52 6.04
C LEU A 125 10.51 2.06 6.79
N ALA A 126 11.17 2.96 7.48
CA ALA A 126 12.28 2.60 8.36
C ALA A 126 11.75 1.98 9.66
N LEU A 127 12.35 0.88 10.11
CA LEU A 127 11.92 0.15 11.30
C LEU A 127 13.06 0.07 12.31
N ASP A 128 12.74 0.39 13.57
CA ASP A 128 13.66 0.20 14.69
C ASP A 128 13.29 -1.06 15.48
N GLY A 129 14.31 -1.89 15.80
CA GLY A 129 14.14 -3.10 16.60
C GLY A 129 13.36 -4.21 15.88
N PHE A 130 13.43 -4.26 14.55
CA PHE A 130 12.90 -5.39 13.79
C PHE A 130 13.67 -6.67 14.09
N ASP A 131 12.95 -7.72 14.44
CA ASP A 131 13.50 -9.07 14.63
C ASP A 131 12.47 -10.11 14.19
N ASP A 132 12.80 -10.90 13.18
CA ASP A 132 12.00 -12.02 12.71
C ASP A 132 12.51 -13.38 13.23
N GLY A 133 13.42 -13.36 14.19
CA GLY A 133 14.03 -14.55 14.79
C GLY A 133 15.11 -15.20 13.94
N THR A 134 15.41 -14.66 12.74
CA THR A 134 16.46 -15.23 11.87
C THR A 134 17.81 -14.55 12.03
N GLY A 135 17.85 -13.36 12.65
CA GLY A 135 19.05 -12.53 12.78
C GLY A 135 19.53 -11.90 11.46
N LEU A 136 18.76 -12.02 10.37
CA LEU A 136 19.13 -11.50 9.04
C LEU A 136 18.62 -10.07 8.78
N GLY A 137 17.86 -9.51 9.71
CA GLY A 137 17.29 -8.16 9.57
C GLY A 137 16.25 -8.02 8.43
N LEU A 138 16.05 -6.78 8.02
CA LEU A 138 15.15 -6.44 6.89
C LEU A 138 15.84 -6.83 5.58
N ARG A 139 15.44 -7.96 5.03
CA ARG A 139 15.90 -8.49 3.75
C ARG A 139 14.76 -8.45 2.73
N PRO A 140 15.07 -8.43 1.40
CA PRO A 140 14.06 -8.46 0.36
C PRO A 140 13.04 -9.59 0.56
N LEU A 141 11.78 -9.33 0.24
CA LEU A 141 10.66 -10.25 0.34
C LEU A 141 10.01 -10.53 -1.01
N LEU A 142 9.66 -9.48 -1.74
CA LEU A 142 8.92 -9.54 -2.99
C LEU A 142 9.75 -9.08 -4.18
N LEU A 143 10.66 -8.12 -3.97
CA LEU A 143 11.49 -7.56 -5.02
C LEU A 143 12.75 -8.40 -5.23
N PRO A 144 13.28 -8.46 -6.47
CA PRO A 144 14.52 -9.16 -6.74
C PRO A 144 15.69 -8.46 -6.05
N GLU A 145 16.74 -9.23 -5.77
CA GLU A 145 18.00 -8.69 -5.25
C GLU A 145 18.53 -7.59 -6.18
N GLY A 146 18.94 -6.47 -5.59
CA GLY A 146 19.46 -5.32 -6.35
C GLY A 146 18.38 -4.43 -6.95
N PHE A 147 17.09 -4.62 -6.62
CA PHE A 147 16.07 -3.65 -7.01
C PHE A 147 16.28 -2.34 -6.23
N GLU A 148 16.36 -1.24 -6.95
CA GLU A 148 16.52 0.09 -6.37
C GLU A 148 15.19 0.85 -6.39
N GLY A 149 14.81 1.42 -5.24
CA GLY A 149 13.62 2.24 -5.07
C GLY A 149 12.46 1.55 -4.37
N THR A 150 11.40 2.30 -4.16
CA THR A 150 10.20 1.93 -3.39
C THR A 150 8.96 2.02 -4.28
N PRO A 151 8.55 0.91 -4.93
CA PRO A 151 7.62 0.95 -6.06
C PRO A 151 6.18 1.38 -5.74
N LEU A 152 5.79 1.41 -4.46
CA LEU A 152 4.47 1.89 -4.05
C LEU A 152 4.47 3.36 -3.58
N ARG A 153 5.62 4.03 -3.61
CA ARG A 153 5.69 5.47 -3.38
C ARG A 153 5.11 6.23 -4.58
N LYS A 154 4.43 7.35 -4.33
CA LYS A 154 3.83 8.20 -5.38
C LYS A 154 4.87 8.82 -6.31
N ASP A 155 6.06 9.09 -5.81
CA ASP A 155 7.19 9.65 -6.57
C ASP A 155 7.96 8.59 -7.37
N PHE A 156 7.69 7.30 -7.19
CA PHE A 156 8.37 6.24 -7.92
C PHE A 156 7.98 6.21 -9.40
N VAL A 157 8.97 6.41 -10.26
CA VAL A 157 8.79 6.41 -11.71
C VAL A 157 9.52 5.22 -12.33
N LEU A 158 8.79 4.34 -12.99
CA LEU A 158 9.41 3.30 -13.83
C LEU A 158 10.07 3.96 -15.04
N ALA A 159 11.39 3.85 -15.17
CA ALA A 159 12.17 4.42 -16.27
C ALA A 159 11.61 4.06 -17.66
N ALA A 160 11.03 2.86 -17.81
CA ALA A 160 10.39 2.42 -19.04
C ALA A 160 9.13 3.23 -19.42
N ARG A 161 8.50 3.93 -18.48
CA ARG A 161 7.36 4.83 -18.76
C ARG A 161 7.80 6.25 -19.04
N ALA A 162 8.92 6.70 -18.50
CA ALA A 162 9.42 8.06 -18.66
C ALA A 162 10.04 8.34 -20.03
N SER A 163 10.46 7.32 -20.78
CA SER A 163 11.32 7.48 -21.95
C SER A 163 10.65 7.30 -23.32
N LYS A 164 9.36 6.98 -23.38
CA LYS A 164 8.66 6.81 -24.66
C LYS A 164 7.45 7.71 -24.74
N PRO A 165 7.47 8.74 -25.61
CA PRO A 165 6.22 9.38 -26.00
C PRO A 165 5.30 8.27 -26.53
N TRP A 166 4.07 8.28 -26.07
CA TRP A 166 3.04 7.32 -26.50
C TRP A 166 3.05 7.21 -28.03
N PRO A 167 3.37 6.05 -28.61
CA PRO A 167 3.35 5.89 -30.07
C PRO A 167 1.91 5.73 -30.55
N GLY A 168 0.96 6.32 -29.84
CA GLY A 168 -0.46 6.14 -30.02
C GLY A 168 -0.88 6.40 -31.44
N ALA A 169 -1.53 5.40 -32.03
CA ALA A 169 -2.43 5.68 -33.11
C ALA A 169 -3.43 6.74 -32.62
N LYS A 170 -3.65 7.77 -33.42
CA LYS A 170 -4.76 8.70 -33.23
C LYS A 170 -6.04 7.91 -32.99
N GLU A 171 -6.90 8.38 -32.12
CA GLU A 171 -8.20 7.74 -31.91
C GLU A 171 -8.94 7.51 -33.22
N PRO A 172 -9.75 6.45 -33.35
CA PRO A 172 -10.55 6.22 -34.53
C PRO A 172 -11.45 7.44 -34.79
N GLY A 173 -11.13 8.26 -35.78
CA GLY A 173 -11.85 9.51 -36.14
C GLY A 173 -10.99 10.78 -36.20
N GLU A 174 -9.77 10.79 -35.67
CA GLU A 174 -8.81 11.92 -35.77
C GLU A 174 -7.90 11.86 -37.02
N GLY A 175 -8.22 11.09 -38.00
CA GLY A 175 -7.49 11.02 -39.24
C GLY A 175 -7.72 12.22 -40.10
N SER A 176 -6.82 13.21 -40.09
CA SER A 176 -6.67 14.10 -41.27
C SER A 176 -6.36 13.21 -42.47
N GLY A 177 -7.24 13.28 -43.46
CA GLY A 177 -7.32 12.43 -44.65
C GLY A 177 -6.12 12.43 -45.58
N GLU A 178 -4.95 12.07 -45.12
CA GLU A 178 -3.78 11.81 -45.95
C GLU A 178 -3.51 10.31 -45.97
N ALA A 179 -3.77 9.71 -47.14
CA ALA A 179 -3.52 8.30 -47.38
C ALA A 179 -2.05 7.97 -47.14
N PRO A 180 -1.73 6.86 -46.44
CA PRO A 180 -0.32 6.47 -46.20
C PRO A 180 0.37 6.18 -47.53
N PRO A 181 1.64 6.58 -47.71
CA PRO A 181 2.38 6.33 -48.93
C PRO A 181 2.46 4.82 -49.17
N ARG A 182 2.06 4.39 -50.39
CA ARG A 182 2.16 3.01 -50.86
C ARG A 182 3.60 2.50 -50.71
N GLY A 183 3.83 1.50 -49.85
CA GLY A 183 5.11 0.82 -49.78
C GLY A 183 5.64 0.42 -48.40
N ARG A 184 4.92 0.71 -47.31
CA ARG A 184 5.35 0.24 -45.99
C ARG A 184 4.90 -1.21 -45.73
N ARG A 185 5.85 -2.14 -45.66
CA ARG A 185 5.60 -3.50 -45.17
C ARG A 185 4.87 -3.44 -43.83
N PRO A 186 3.84 -4.28 -43.62
CA PRO A 186 3.12 -4.30 -42.34
C PRO A 186 4.12 -4.57 -41.21
N ARG A 187 4.16 -3.68 -40.23
CA ARG A 187 5.00 -3.87 -39.05
C ARG A 187 4.50 -5.11 -38.29
N LYS A 188 5.41 -6.07 -38.05
CA LYS A 188 5.15 -7.22 -37.22
C LYS A 188 4.61 -6.73 -35.87
N ARG A 189 3.41 -7.19 -35.50
CA ARG A 189 2.79 -6.86 -34.20
C ARG A 189 3.66 -7.43 -33.10
N LEU A 190 4.28 -6.55 -32.32
CA LEU A 190 4.99 -6.95 -31.10
C LEU A 190 3.95 -7.30 -30.04
N LEU A 191 3.96 -8.53 -29.57
CA LEU A 191 3.13 -8.96 -28.44
C LEU A 191 3.73 -8.43 -27.15
N PRO A 192 2.90 -8.09 -26.15
CA PRO A 192 3.38 -7.71 -24.83
C PRO A 192 4.26 -8.82 -24.23
N PRO A 193 5.21 -8.46 -23.34
CA PRO A 193 6.00 -9.46 -22.61
C PRO A 193 5.10 -10.48 -21.91
N GLY A 194 5.40 -11.78 -22.05
CA GLY A 194 4.64 -12.87 -21.44
C GLY A 194 3.42 -13.34 -22.25
N VAL A 195 3.06 -12.68 -23.35
CA VAL A 195 2.02 -13.17 -24.27
C VAL A 195 2.67 -14.04 -25.34
N PRO A 196 2.36 -15.35 -25.41
CA PRO A 196 2.93 -16.23 -26.39
C PRO A 196 2.47 -15.87 -27.82
N ASP A 197 3.30 -16.20 -28.81
CA ASP A 197 2.96 -16.04 -30.22
C ASP A 197 1.70 -16.86 -30.56
N PRO A 198 0.78 -16.37 -31.41
CA PRO A 198 -0.42 -17.11 -31.83
C PRO A 198 -0.13 -18.48 -32.44
N SER A 199 1.10 -18.74 -32.90
CA SER A 199 1.53 -20.05 -33.36
C SER A 199 1.86 -21.03 -32.23
N TRP A 200 1.89 -20.57 -30.98
CA TRP A 200 2.14 -21.38 -29.81
C TRP A 200 0.82 -21.99 -29.30
N GLY A 201 0.72 -23.29 -29.28
CA GLY A 201 -0.46 -24.01 -28.83
C GLY A 201 -0.67 -25.30 -29.65
N PRO A 202 -1.64 -26.15 -29.28
CA PRO A 202 -1.95 -27.35 -30.06
C PRO A 202 -2.39 -26.90 -31.46
N ARG A 203 -1.72 -27.46 -32.48
CA ARG A 203 -2.11 -27.24 -33.86
C ARG A 203 -3.42 -27.99 -34.10
N PRO A 204 -4.46 -27.36 -34.69
CA PRO A 204 -5.59 -28.14 -35.18
C PRO A 204 -5.10 -29.07 -36.29
N ASP A 205 -5.45 -30.36 -36.17
CA ASP A 205 -5.24 -31.40 -37.20
C ASP A 205 -5.96 -31.03 -38.50
#